data_b3d344e95aecaa1918084fb73db538cd
#
_entry.id   b3d344e95aecaa1918084fb73db538cd
#
_cell.length_a   1.000
_cell.length_b   1.000
_cell.length_c   1.000
_cell.angle_alpha   90.00
_cell.angle_beta   90.00
_cell.angle_gamma   90.00
#
_symmetry.space_group_name_H-M   'P 1'
#
loop_
_entity.id
_entity.type
_entity.pdbx_description
1 polymer ?
#
loop_
_entity_poly.entity_id
_entity_poly.type
_entity_poly.pdbx_seq_one_letter_code
_entity_poly.pdbx_strand_id
1 'polypeptide(L)'
;MTQAEAADPKLRIVYKEFPILGADSTFAAKAALAANKQGKYVDFHRALYQVRGHVDEAKVLEAAGTVGLDIARMKADMQDKAIGSVLEKNNQLGQTLHITGTPGFVVGDEITTGARDFEALQALITKARSANRTTK
;
A
#
# COMPACT_ATOMS: atom_id res chain seq x y z
N MET A 1 8.43 -6.02 3.59
CA MET A 1 8.72 -4.73 2.91
C MET A 1 9.82 -3.95 3.61
N THR A 2 9.70 -3.59 4.89
CA THR A 2 10.70 -2.81 5.63
C THR A 2 12.12 -3.41 5.58
N GLN A 3 12.26 -4.73 5.65
CA GLN A 3 13.54 -5.40 5.50
C GLN A 3 14.14 -5.25 4.09
N ALA A 4 13.28 -5.29 3.06
CA ALA A 4 13.74 -5.12 1.68
C ALA A 4 14.24 -3.70 1.42
N GLU A 5 13.54 -2.68 1.95
CA GLU A 5 13.98 -1.28 1.85
C GLU A 5 15.31 -1.05 2.60
N ALA A 6 15.45 -1.63 3.79
CA ALA A 6 16.68 -1.49 4.58
C ALA A 6 17.88 -2.19 3.95
N ALA A 7 17.65 -3.35 3.30
CA ALA A 7 18.70 -4.13 2.67
C ALA A 7 19.15 -3.57 1.31
N ASP A 8 18.34 -2.73 0.67
CA ASP A 8 18.57 -2.28 -0.69
C ASP A 8 18.19 -0.81 -0.88
N PRO A 9 19.14 0.12 -0.72
CA PRO A 9 18.88 1.56 -0.85
C PRO A 9 18.54 2.00 -2.29
N LYS A 10 18.70 1.12 -3.28
CA LYS A 10 18.28 1.37 -4.67
C LYS A 10 16.89 0.85 -4.99
N LEU A 11 16.22 0.22 -4.02
CA LEU A 11 14.86 -0.27 -4.19
C LEU A 11 13.87 0.89 -4.04
N ARG A 12 13.01 1.04 -5.03
CA ARG A 12 11.87 1.94 -4.97
C ARG A 12 10.60 1.12 -4.79
N ILE A 13 9.90 1.33 -3.68
CA ILE A 13 8.60 0.72 -3.41
C ILE A 13 7.51 1.73 -3.71
N VAL A 14 6.50 1.32 -4.47
CA VAL A 14 5.31 2.11 -4.75
C VAL A 14 4.11 1.39 -4.16
N TYR A 15 3.52 1.98 -3.14
CA TYR A 15 2.29 1.48 -2.51
C TYR A 15 1.07 1.94 -3.31
N LYS A 16 0.15 1.02 -3.55
CA LYS A 16 -1.14 1.30 -4.18
C LYS A 16 -2.25 0.69 -3.33
N GLU A 17 -3.11 1.55 -2.81
CA GLU A 17 -4.29 1.10 -2.06
C GLU A 17 -5.23 0.32 -2.97
N PHE A 18 -5.59 -0.88 -2.52
CA PHE A 18 -6.50 -1.79 -3.22
C PHE A 18 -7.51 -2.38 -2.23
N PRO A 19 -8.54 -1.60 -1.83
CA PRO A 19 -9.53 -2.03 -0.85
C PRO A 19 -10.51 -3.02 -1.48
N ILE A 20 -10.46 -4.28 -1.03
CA ILE A 20 -11.29 -5.37 -1.54
C ILE A 20 -12.13 -6.05 -0.46
N LEU A 21 -12.08 -5.59 0.79
CA LEU A 21 -12.73 -6.19 1.96
C LEU A 21 -13.89 -5.34 2.49
N GLY A 22 -14.61 -4.64 1.62
CA GLY A 22 -15.81 -3.88 1.96
C GLY A 22 -15.56 -2.45 2.44
N ALA A 23 -16.54 -1.88 3.14
CA ALA A 23 -16.56 -0.48 3.53
C ALA A 23 -15.40 -0.07 4.46
N ASP A 24 -15.06 -0.90 5.43
CA ASP A 24 -13.95 -0.62 6.36
C ASP A 24 -12.61 -0.61 5.64
N SER A 25 -12.41 -1.51 4.68
CA SER A 25 -11.23 -1.53 3.82
C SER A 25 -11.13 -0.24 2.96
N THR A 26 -12.25 0.21 2.43
CA THR A 26 -12.34 1.46 1.66
C THR A 26 -12.06 2.67 2.55
N PHE A 27 -12.59 2.68 3.76
CA PHE A 27 -12.32 3.75 4.74
C PHE A 27 -10.83 3.83 5.07
N ALA A 28 -10.20 2.69 5.39
CA ALA A 28 -8.76 2.63 5.68
C ALA A 28 -7.90 3.10 4.51
N ALA A 29 -8.25 2.71 3.27
CA ALA A 29 -7.54 3.14 2.06
C ALA A 29 -7.66 4.66 1.81
N LYS A 30 -8.85 5.24 2.00
CA LYS A 30 -9.04 6.69 1.92
C LYS A 30 -8.23 7.42 2.98
N ALA A 31 -8.20 6.90 4.22
CA ALA A 31 -7.41 7.46 5.31
C ALA A 31 -5.91 7.42 4.99
N ALA A 32 -5.40 6.33 4.41
CA ALA A 32 -4.00 6.21 4.00
C ALA A 32 -3.63 7.25 2.92
N LEU A 33 -4.48 7.45 1.93
CA LEU A 33 -4.27 8.47 0.90
C LEU A 33 -4.37 9.89 1.47
N ALA A 34 -5.25 10.13 2.44
CA ALA A 34 -5.31 11.40 3.16
C ALA A 34 -4.05 11.61 4.03
N ALA A 35 -3.53 10.56 4.66
CA ALA A 35 -2.26 10.61 5.40
C ALA A 35 -1.09 11.00 4.48
N ASN A 36 -1.12 10.58 3.22
CA ASN A 36 -0.12 10.99 2.22
C ASN A 36 -0.09 12.51 2.01
N LYS A 37 -1.23 13.18 2.05
CA LYS A 37 -1.31 14.65 1.96
C LYS A 37 -0.66 15.37 3.15
N GLN A 38 -0.48 14.66 4.27
CA GLN A 38 0.24 15.13 5.45
C GLN A 38 1.69 14.60 5.52
N GLY A 39 2.17 13.93 4.47
CA GLY A 39 3.53 13.37 4.41
C GLY A 39 3.75 12.16 5.33
N LYS A 40 2.69 11.48 5.77
CA LYS A 40 2.73 10.41 6.79
C LYS A 40 2.18 9.07 6.28
N TYR A 41 2.16 8.87 4.97
CA TYR A 41 1.62 7.64 4.39
C TYR A 41 2.29 6.37 4.94
N VAL A 42 3.62 6.30 4.89
CA VAL A 42 4.36 5.10 5.29
C VAL A 42 4.21 4.80 6.78
N ASP A 43 4.28 5.82 7.63
CA ASP A 43 4.11 5.66 9.08
C ASP A 43 2.71 5.18 9.41
N PHE A 44 1.69 5.76 8.79
CA PHE A 44 0.30 5.35 8.97
C PHE A 44 0.04 3.95 8.43
N HIS A 45 0.55 3.63 7.25
CA HIS A 45 0.47 2.29 6.65
C HIS A 45 1.07 1.24 7.59
N ARG A 46 2.25 1.49 8.16
CA ARG A 46 2.87 0.60 9.15
C ARG A 46 2.03 0.45 10.41
N ALA A 47 1.46 1.53 10.91
CA ALA A 47 0.59 1.51 12.09
C ALA A 47 -0.66 0.66 11.85
N LEU A 48 -1.30 0.76 10.68
CA LEU A 48 -2.44 -0.07 10.30
C LEU A 48 -2.11 -1.56 10.28
N TYR A 49 -0.93 -1.95 9.79
CA TYR A 49 -0.49 -3.35 9.78
C TYR A 49 -0.21 -3.93 11.17
N GLN A 50 -0.06 -3.10 12.18
CA GLN A 50 0.10 -3.55 13.58
C GLN A 50 -1.23 -3.73 14.31
N VAL A 51 -2.33 -3.25 13.73
CA VAL A 51 -3.67 -3.43 14.29
C VAL A 51 -4.04 -4.92 14.30
N ARG A 52 -4.42 -5.42 15.47
CA ARG A 52 -4.86 -6.80 15.63
C ARG A 52 -6.36 -6.93 15.39
N GLY A 53 -6.75 -8.00 14.70
CA GLY A 53 -8.14 -8.31 14.38
C GLY A 53 -8.69 -7.43 13.26
N HIS A 54 -10.02 -7.25 13.26
CA HIS A 54 -10.72 -6.46 12.24
C HIS A 54 -10.34 -4.97 12.33
N VAL A 55 -10.02 -4.36 11.20
CA VAL A 55 -9.68 -2.94 11.09
C VAL A 55 -10.96 -2.17 10.74
N ASP A 56 -11.62 -1.64 11.75
CA ASP A 56 -12.77 -0.75 11.62
C ASP A 56 -12.37 0.73 11.65
N GLU A 57 -13.33 1.62 11.50
CA GLU A 57 -13.12 3.06 11.52
C GLU A 57 -12.44 3.53 12.82
N ALA A 58 -12.86 3.03 13.98
CA ALA A 58 -12.30 3.43 15.28
C ALA A 58 -10.80 3.13 15.37
N LYS A 59 -10.40 1.93 14.95
CA LYS A 59 -8.99 1.52 14.92
C LYS A 59 -8.17 2.28 13.89
N VAL A 60 -8.76 2.62 12.75
CA VAL A 60 -8.12 3.50 11.75
C VAL A 60 -7.82 4.87 12.35
N LEU A 61 -8.78 5.47 13.06
CA LEU A 61 -8.59 6.77 13.70
C LEU A 61 -7.59 6.70 14.86
N GLU A 62 -7.59 5.62 15.64
CA GLU A 62 -6.59 5.37 16.68
C GLU A 62 -5.19 5.30 16.08
N ALA A 63 -4.99 4.48 15.04
CA ALA A 63 -3.71 4.38 14.34
C ALA A 63 -3.25 5.74 13.77
N ALA A 64 -4.16 6.53 13.23
CA ALA A 64 -3.87 7.88 12.75
C ALA A 64 -3.37 8.79 13.88
N GLY A 65 -3.97 8.71 15.05
CA GLY A 65 -3.55 9.45 16.25
C GLY A 65 -2.14 9.06 16.70
N THR A 66 -1.79 7.78 16.68
CA THR A 66 -0.47 7.28 17.13
C THR A 66 0.68 7.81 16.28
N VAL A 67 0.44 8.13 15.01
CA VAL A 67 1.46 8.68 14.11
C VAL A 67 1.37 10.21 13.98
N GLY A 68 0.53 10.84 14.80
CA GLY A 68 0.41 12.29 14.88
C GLY A 68 -0.24 12.94 13.66
N LEU A 69 -1.21 12.27 13.03
CA LEU A 69 -2.04 12.85 11.98
C LEU A 69 -3.03 13.86 12.57
N ASP A 70 -3.26 14.95 11.86
CA ASP A 70 -4.41 15.81 12.10
C ASP A 70 -5.67 15.09 11.62
N ILE A 71 -6.45 14.60 12.57
CA ILE A 71 -7.65 13.77 12.32
C ILE A 71 -8.73 14.58 11.59
N ALA A 72 -8.94 15.84 11.97
CA ALA A 72 -9.95 16.69 11.34
C ALA A 72 -9.61 16.94 9.87
N ARG A 73 -8.36 17.28 9.59
CA ARG A 73 -7.85 17.44 8.23
C ARG A 73 -7.92 16.13 7.44
N MET A 74 -7.54 15.01 8.05
CA MET A 74 -7.60 13.70 7.40
C MET A 74 -9.04 13.37 6.98
N LYS A 75 -10.02 13.56 7.87
CA LYS A 75 -11.45 13.32 7.55
C LYS A 75 -11.95 14.22 6.42
N ALA A 76 -11.54 15.49 6.39
CA ALA A 76 -11.88 16.40 5.30
C ALA A 76 -11.24 15.95 3.98
N ASP A 77 -9.96 15.60 3.99
CA ASP A 77 -9.22 15.15 2.81
C ASP A 77 -9.76 13.82 2.25
N MET A 78 -10.28 12.93 3.09
CA MET A 78 -10.92 11.68 2.66
C MET A 78 -12.16 11.90 1.77
N GLN A 79 -12.76 13.09 1.80
CA GLN A 79 -13.89 13.47 0.94
C GLN A 79 -13.43 14.03 -0.41
N ASP A 80 -12.14 14.22 -0.62
CA ASP A 80 -11.59 14.70 -1.88
C ASP A 80 -11.86 13.70 -3.01
N LYS A 81 -12.48 14.17 -4.08
CA LYS A 81 -12.75 13.36 -5.28
C LYS A 81 -11.48 12.78 -5.90
N ALA A 82 -10.34 13.46 -5.74
CA ALA A 82 -9.05 12.95 -6.21
C ALA A 82 -8.66 11.63 -5.54
N ILE A 83 -8.96 11.47 -4.25
CA ILE A 83 -8.73 10.21 -3.52
C ILE A 83 -9.60 9.08 -4.10
N GLY A 84 -10.88 9.35 -4.33
CA GLY A 84 -11.78 8.38 -4.98
C GLY A 84 -11.27 7.96 -6.37
N SER A 85 -10.80 8.92 -7.17
CA SER A 85 -10.22 8.65 -8.49
C SER A 85 -8.95 7.78 -8.43
N VAL A 86 -8.10 7.98 -7.43
CA VAL A 86 -6.91 7.14 -7.22
C VAL A 86 -7.32 5.70 -6.91
N LEU A 87 -8.28 5.49 -6.02
CA LEU A 87 -8.78 4.14 -5.68
C LEU A 87 -9.39 3.44 -6.89
N GLU A 88 -10.17 4.16 -7.68
CA GLU A 88 -10.76 3.62 -8.91
C GLU A 88 -9.68 3.19 -9.92
N LYS A 89 -8.68 4.04 -10.15
CA LYS A 89 -7.54 3.71 -11.03
C LYS A 89 -6.75 2.50 -10.51
N ASN A 90 -6.55 2.40 -9.21
CA ASN A 90 -5.88 1.23 -8.60
C ASN A 90 -6.71 -0.03 -8.77
N ASN A 91 -8.03 0.06 -8.63
CA ASN A 91 -8.94 -1.06 -8.85
C ASN A 91 -8.87 -1.54 -10.30
N GLN A 92 -8.97 -0.63 -11.26
CA GLN A 92 -8.84 -0.94 -12.69
C GLN A 92 -7.49 -1.58 -13.02
N LEU A 93 -6.40 -1.06 -12.45
CA LEU A 93 -5.06 -1.65 -12.61
C LEU A 93 -5.00 -3.06 -12.04
N GLY A 94 -5.53 -3.28 -10.84
CA GLY A 94 -5.60 -4.61 -10.23
C GLY A 94 -6.35 -5.62 -11.10
N GLN A 95 -7.48 -5.21 -11.66
CA GLN A 95 -8.26 -6.03 -12.60
C GLN A 95 -7.47 -6.35 -13.88
N THR A 96 -6.83 -5.36 -14.48
CA THR A 96 -6.01 -5.52 -15.68
C THR A 96 -4.85 -6.48 -15.45
N LEU A 97 -4.25 -6.45 -14.28
CA LEU A 97 -3.14 -7.34 -13.90
C LEU A 97 -3.59 -8.66 -13.29
N HIS A 98 -4.90 -8.92 -13.24
CA HIS A 98 -5.49 -10.12 -12.64
C HIS A 98 -5.08 -10.33 -11.17
N ILE A 99 -4.87 -9.25 -10.43
CA ILE A 99 -4.61 -9.28 -8.99
C ILE A 99 -5.94 -9.44 -8.27
N THR A 100 -6.16 -10.60 -7.65
CA THR A 100 -7.45 -10.98 -7.03
C THR A 100 -7.44 -10.91 -5.51
N GLY A 101 -6.31 -10.53 -4.91
CA GLY A 101 -6.16 -10.48 -3.46
C GLY A 101 -5.03 -9.56 -3.02
N THR A 102 -4.95 -9.33 -1.71
CA THR A 102 -3.92 -8.51 -1.08
C THR A 102 -3.11 -9.31 -0.07
N PRO A 103 -1.82 -9.01 0.08
CA PRO A 103 -1.04 -8.11 -0.77
C PRO A 103 -0.81 -8.68 -2.18
N GLY A 104 -0.74 -7.81 -3.17
CA GLY A 104 -0.27 -8.14 -4.52
C GLY A 104 1.08 -7.44 -4.77
N PHE A 105 1.97 -8.09 -5.50
CA PHE A 105 3.29 -7.54 -5.83
C PHE A 105 3.51 -7.59 -7.34
N VAL A 106 4.00 -6.49 -7.89
CA VAL A 106 4.48 -6.39 -9.26
C VAL A 106 5.97 -6.04 -9.21
N VAL A 107 6.82 -6.93 -9.69
CA VAL A 107 8.27 -6.77 -9.65
C VAL A 107 8.85 -7.08 -11.04
N GLY A 108 9.17 -6.05 -11.82
CA GLY A 108 9.44 -6.23 -13.24
C GLY A 108 8.22 -6.80 -13.96
N ASP A 109 8.37 -7.90 -14.67
CA ASP A 109 7.29 -8.59 -15.38
C ASP A 109 6.58 -9.67 -14.53
N GLU A 110 7.01 -9.84 -13.27
CA GLU A 110 6.42 -10.82 -12.36
C GLU A 110 5.29 -10.23 -11.53
N ILE A 111 4.17 -10.91 -11.52
CA ILE A 111 3.00 -10.57 -10.70
C ILE A 111 2.73 -11.72 -9.74
N THR A 112 2.58 -11.42 -8.46
CA THR A 112 2.28 -12.43 -7.44
C THR A 112 1.27 -11.90 -6.44
N THR A 113 0.38 -12.76 -5.98
CA THR A 113 -0.64 -12.45 -4.97
C THR A 113 -0.36 -13.24 -3.70
N GLY A 114 -0.68 -12.64 -2.57
CA GLY A 114 -0.47 -13.20 -1.24
C GLY A 114 0.83 -12.75 -0.59
N ALA A 115 0.90 -12.96 0.72
CA ALA A 115 2.07 -12.59 1.51
C ALA A 115 3.33 -13.31 1.01
N ARG A 116 4.43 -12.58 0.96
CA ARG A 116 5.76 -13.08 0.60
C ARG A 116 6.72 -12.77 1.72
N ASP A 117 7.61 -13.72 2.00
CA ASP A 117 8.73 -13.46 2.90
C ASP A 117 9.81 -12.62 2.22
N PHE A 118 10.79 -12.23 3.01
CA PHE A 118 11.88 -11.37 2.54
C PHE A 118 12.70 -12.05 1.42
N GLU A 119 12.97 -13.35 1.56
CA GLU A 119 13.79 -14.10 0.60
C GLU A 119 13.11 -14.20 -0.77
N ALA A 120 11.80 -14.48 -0.78
CA ALA A 120 11.01 -14.53 -2.00
C ALA A 120 10.96 -13.19 -2.72
N LEU A 121 10.79 -12.07 -1.98
CA LEU A 121 10.83 -10.72 -2.55
C LEU A 121 12.22 -10.38 -3.11
N GLN A 122 13.28 -10.75 -2.41
CA GLN A 122 14.65 -10.51 -2.84
C GLN A 122 14.99 -11.28 -4.13
N ALA A 123 14.49 -12.51 -4.26
CA ALA A 123 14.64 -13.31 -5.48
C ALA A 123 13.95 -12.65 -6.68
N LEU A 124 12.72 -12.14 -6.50
CA LEU A 124 12.00 -11.41 -7.55
C LEU A 124 12.73 -10.13 -7.97
N ILE A 125 13.23 -9.36 -7.02
CA ILE A 125 13.99 -8.13 -7.30
C ILE A 125 15.26 -8.44 -8.08
N THR A 126 15.98 -9.47 -7.68
CA THR A 126 17.21 -9.92 -8.36
C THR A 126 16.92 -10.35 -9.79
N LYS A 127 15.86 -11.13 -10.00
CA LYS A 127 15.42 -11.58 -11.33
C LYS A 127 15.07 -10.39 -12.23
N ALA A 128 14.27 -9.44 -11.74
CA ALA A 128 13.88 -8.25 -12.48
C ALA A 128 15.08 -7.39 -12.91
N ARG A 129 16.08 -7.24 -12.03
CA ARG A 129 17.31 -6.49 -12.34
C ARG A 129 18.17 -7.18 -13.38
N SER A 130 18.25 -8.50 -13.34
CA SER A 130 19.00 -9.28 -14.33
C SER A 130 18.37 -9.17 -15.72
N ALA A 131 17.05 -9.26 -15.83
CA ALA A 131 16.33 -9.09 -17.09
C ALA A 131 16.58 -7.71 -17.72
N ASN A 132 16.54 -6.64 -16.92
CA ASN A 132 16.80 -5.27 -17.40
C ASN A 132 18.25 -5.01 -17.86
N ARG A 133 19.21 -5.84 -17.46
CA ARG A 133 20.61 -5.74 -17.93
C ARG A 133 20.81 -6.37 -19.30
N THR A 134 19.96 -7.31 -19.67
CA THR A 134 20.07 -8.05 -20.94
C THR A 134 19.42 -7.30 -22.10
N THR A 135 18.62 -6.27 -21.80
CA THR A 135 17.87 -5.49 -22.80
C THR A 135 18.58 -4.18 -23.20
N LYS A 136 19.81 -3.95 -22.73
CA LYS A 136 20.71 -2.86 -23.13
C LYS A 136 21.86 -3.49 -23.92
#